data_d2ebbcd42020130ede0a02f9d0c810b8
#
_entry.id   d2ebbcd42020130ede0a02f9d0c810b8
#
_cell.length_a   1.000
_cell.length_b   1.000
_cell.length_c   1.000
_cell.angle_alpha   90.00
_cell.angle_beta   90.00
_cell.angle_gamma   90.00
#
_symmetry.space_group_name_H-M   'P 1'
#
loop_
_entity.id
_entity.type
_entity.pdbx_description
1 polymer ?
#
loop_
_entity_poly.entity_id
_entity_poly.type
_entity_poly.pdbx_seq_one_letter_code
_entity_poly.pdbx_strand_id
1 'polypeptide(L)'
;MVSAPARRQQVAYATKRGLSQRRACALMSVARSALDYESRLIVKDAPALAAMSILSAQYPRYGYRRIHVFLERQGHRMSIDRAWRLWRRAKLQVPKKRSRKRVALARPRPQAPLAAGQVWAYDFVFDACANGQQLKCLTVIDEFTRECLAIDVAGSIRSGRVIEVLARLGSLHGMPKVLRSDNGPEFVSKALLKWATSQNLDIALIDPGKPWQNGTTESFNGKFRDECLSMEWFRNRIEAKAVIDQWRWHYNQIRPHSSLGNQTPAAFKKLCISTTKPETVFQE
;
A
#
# COMPACT_ATOMS: atom_id res chain seq x y z
N MET A 1 -29.71 23.85 -9.46
CA MET A 1 -30.60 23.01 -10.32
C MET A 1 -31.18 21.88 -9.46
N VAL A 2 -32.50 21.68 -9.44
CA VAL A 2 -33.16 20.64 -8.64
C VAL A 2 -33.00 19.28 -9.35
N SER A 3 -32.61 18.24 -8.59
CA SER A 3 -32.36 16.90 -9.14
C SER A 3 -33.66 16.23 -9.67
N ALA A 4 -33.55 15.30 -10.62
CA ALA A 4 -34.69 14.59 -11.17
C ALA A 4 -35.52 13.83 -10.10
N PRO A 5 -34.93 13.15 -9.09
CA PRO A 5 -35.68 12.58 -7.99
C PRO A 5 -36.45 13.62 -7.16
N ALA A 6 -35.83 14.76 -6.87
CA ALA A 6 -36.50 15.81 -6.10
C ALA A 6 -37.68 16.43 -6.87
N ARG A 7 -37.55 16.62 -8.20
CA ARG A 7 -38.68 17.08 -9.03
C ARG A 7 -39.83 16.07 -9.03
N ARG A 8 -39.55 14.76 -9.05
CA ARG A 8 -40.61 13.71 -8.92
C ARG A 8 -41.32 13.76 -7.59
N GLN A 9 -40.59 14.02 -6.50
CA GLN A 9 -41.19 14.20 -5.16
C GLN A 9 -42.11 15.44 -5.13
N GLN A 10 -41.72 16.53 -5.79
CA GLN A 10 -42.56 17.72 -5.91
C GLN A 10 -43.83 17.45 -6.75
N VAL A 11 -43.76 16.63 -7.81
CA VAL A 11 -44.94 16.19 -8.53
C VAL A 11 -45.92 15.41 -7.62
N ALA A 12 -45.38 14.44 -6.85
CA ALA A 12 -46.18 13.68 -5.89
C ALA A 12 -46.84 14.58 -4.84
N TYR A 13 -46.11 15.56 -4.33
CA TYR A 13 -46.62 16.55 -3.37
C TYR A 13 -47.74 17.42 -3.97
N ALA A 14 -47.54 17.96 -5.19
CA ALA A 14 -48.54 18.77 -5.88
C ALA A 14 -49.83 17.98 -6.19
N THR A 15 -49.68 16.70 -6.57
CA THR A 15 -50.82 15.80 -6.85
C THR A 15 -51.63 15.54 -5.57
N LYS A 16 -50.99 15.33 -4.41
CA LYS A 16 -51.66 15.20 -3.13
C LYS A 16 -52.47 16.44 -2.72
N ARG A 17 -52.10 17.60 -3.24
CA ARG A 17 -52.79 18.88 -3.02
C ARG A 17 -53.85 19.21 -4.06
N GLY A 18 -54.29 18.24 -4.90
CA GLY A 18 -55.38 18.38 -5.83
C GLY A 18 -55.00 18.78 -7.28
N LEU A 19 -53.70 18.97 -7.59
CA LEU A 19 -53.31 19.13 -8.97
C LEU A 19 -53.42 17.79 -9.71
N SER A 20 -53.93 17.82 -10.93
CA SER A 20 -53.88 16.62 -11.77
C SER A 20 -52.41 16.24 -12.07
N GLN A 21 -52.11 14.96 -12.09
CA GLN A 21 -50.78 14.45 -12.40
C GLN A 21 -50.17 15.06 -13.69
N ARG A 22 -51.02 15.23 -14.72
CA ARG A 22 -50.60 15.85 -16.00
C ARG A 22 -50.11 17.30 -15.78
N ARG A 23 -50.86 18.10 -15.02
CA ARG A 23 -50.50 19.51 -14.75
C ARG A 23 -49.24 19.58 -13.81
N ALA A 24 -49.18 18.76 -12.80
CA ALA A 24 -48.02 18.69 -11.88
C ALA A 24 -46.74 18.32 -12.63
N CYS A 25 -46.79 17.32 -13.52
CA CYS A 25 -45.66 16.93 -14.36
C CYS A 25 -45.20 18.04 -15.30
N ALA A 26 -46.15 18.74 -15.93
CA ALA A 26 -45.84 19.87 -16.81
C ALA A 26 -45.16 21.00 -16.03
N LEU A 27 -45.71 21.37 -14.87
CA LEU A 27 -45.19 22.42 -14.01
C LEU A 27 -43.74 22.14 -13.54
N MET A 28 -43.45 20.87 -13.20
CA MET A 28 -42.12 20.45 -12.67
C MET A 28 -41.16 19.99 -13.79
N SER A 29 -41.60 20.08 -15.06
CA SER A 29 -40.82 19.60 -16.24
C SER A 29 -40.35 18.15 -16.06
N VAL A 30 -41.29 17.25 -15.67
CA VAL A 30 -41.04 15.82 -15.48
C VAL A 30 -41.93 15.05 -16.51
N ALA A 31 -41.31 14.14 -17.26
CA ALA A 31 -42.06 13.23 -18.13
C ALA A 31 -42.93 12.28 -17.26
N ARG A 32 -44.21 12.05 -17.64
CA ARG A 32 -45.09 11.14 -16.86
C ARG A 32 -44.51 9.73 -16.76
N SER A 33 -43.89 9.22 -17.83
CA SER A 33 -43.20 7.93 -17.86
C SER A 33 -42.00 7.83 -16.87
N ALA A 34 -41.53 8.96 -16.38
CA ALA A 34 -40.43 8.99 -15.42
C ALA A 34 -40.90 8.98 -13.96
N LEU A 35 -42.20 9.06 -13.67
CA LEU A 35 -42.71 9.12 -12.30
C LEU A 35 -42.41 7.82 -11.54
N ASP A 36 -42.70 6.68 -12.16
CA ASP A 36 -42.51 5.35 -11.57
C ASP A 36 -41.13 4.76 -11.84
N TYR A 37 -40.20 5.61 -12.35
CA TYR A 37 -38.86 5.16 -12.62
C TYR A 37 -38.09 4.87 -11.31
N GLU A 38 -37.80 3.61 -11.09
CA GLU A 38 -36.87 3.15 -10.07
C GLU A 38 -35.49 2.87 -10.66
N SER A 39 -34.48 3.39 -10.00
CA SER A 39 -33.09 3.20 -10.47
C SER A 39 -32.64 1.76 -10.26
N ARG A 40 -32.44 1.02 -11.34
CA ARG A 40 -31.85 -0.33 -11.32
C ARG A 40 -30.41 -0.35 -10.82
N LEU A 41 -29.77 0.81 -10.71
CA LEU A 41 -28.39 0.93 -10.21
C LEU A 41 -28.26 0.48 -8.75
N ILE A 42 -29.29 0.66 -7.92
CA ILE A 42 -29.27 0.25 -6.52
C ILE A 42 -29.10 -1.27 -6.41
N VAL A 43 -29.91 -2.02 -7.14
CA VAL A 43 -29.86 -3.48 -7.17
C VAL A 43 -28.55 -3.97 -7.81
N LYS A 44 -28.14 -3.36 -8.92
CA LYS A 44 -26.90 -3.70 -9.63
C LYS A 44 -25.63 -3.43 -8.79
N ASP A 45 -25.66 -2.42 -7.93
CA ASP A 45 -24.53 -2.03 -7.09
C ASP A 45 -24.47 -2.81 -5.76
N ALA A 46 -25.57 -3.43 -5.32
CA ALA A 46 -25.65 -4.07 -4.02
C ALA A 46 -24.58 -5.14 -3.76
N PRO A 47 -24.29 -6.08 -4.69
CA PRO A 47 -23.24 -7.08 -4.47
C PRO A 47 -21.83 -6.43 -4.31
N ALA A 48 -21.53 -5.45 -5.14
CA ALA A 48 -20.25 -4.74 -5.08
C ALA A 48 -20.11 -3.91 -3.79
N LEU A 49 -21.20 -3.30 -3.30
CA LEU A 49 -21.21 -2.58 -2.03
C LEU A 49 -21.01 -3.52 -0.83
N ALA A 50 -21.64 -4.70 -0.84
CA ALA A 50 -21.43 -5.70 0.19
C ALA A 50 -19.98 -6.18 0.24
N ALA A 51 -19.41 -6.56 -0.90
CA ALA A 51 -18.00 -6.94 -1.00
C ALA A 51 -17.06 -5.80 -0.58
N MET A 52 -17.36 -4.56 -0.97
CA MET A 52 -16.59 -3.37 -0.60
C MET A 52 -16.59 -3.14 0.92
N SER A 53 -17.73 -3.34 1.58
CA SER A 53 -17.85 -3.21 3.04
C SER A 53 -17.04 -4.27 3.78
N ILE A 54 -17.09 -5.53 3.33
CA ILE A 54 -16.29 -6.62 3.89
C ILE A 54 -14.79 -6.34 3.74
N LEU A 55 -14.35 -5.98 2.54
CA LEU A 55 -12.95 -5.64 2.27
C LEU A 55 -12.48 -4.42 3.08
N SER A 56 -13.34 -3.42 3.27
CA SER A 56 -13.01 -2.25 4.08
C SER A 56 -12.85 -2.58 5.56
N ALA A 57 -13.66 -3.51 6.09
CA ALA A 57 -13.51 -4.01 7.45
C ALA A 57 -12.22 -4.83 7.62
N GLN A 58 -11.91 -5.68 6.63
CA GLN A 58 -10.68 -6.48 6.62
C GLN A 58 -9.41 -5.63 6.48
N TYR A 59 -9.48 -4.53 5.71
CA TYR A 59 -8.34 -3.64 5.41
C TYR A 59 -8.67 -2.18 5.74
N PRO A 60 -8.80 -1.79 7.00
CA PRO A 60 -9.33 -0.48 7.40
C PRO A 60 -8.42 0.70 7.03
N ARG A 61 -7.14 0.44 6.70
CA ARG A 61 -6.19 1.44 6.21
C ARG A 61 -6.15 1.59 4.70
N TYR A 62 -6.93 0.79 3.96
CA TYR A 62 -6.93 0.84 2.51
C TYR A 62 -8.03 1.79 2.00
N GLY A 63 -7.62 2.70 1.12
CA GLY A 63 -8.58 3.55 0.40
C GLY A 63 -9.17 2.83 -0.82
N TYR A 64 -10.20 3.43 -1.42
CA TYR A 64 -10.98 2.87 -2.53
C TYR A 64 -10.14 2.33 -3.70
N ARG A 65 -8.96 2.91 -4.00
CA ARG A 65 -8.12 2.44 -5.11
C ARG A 65 -7.57 1.02 -4.87
N ARG A 66 -7.13 0.71 -3.65
CA ARG A 66 -6.68 -0.65 -3.30
C ARG A 66 -7.86 -1.60 -3.17
N ILE A 67 -8.94 -1.15 -2.55
CA ILE A 67 -10.17 -1.95 -2.45
C ILE A 67 -10.72 -2.27 -3.86
N HIS A 68 -10.64 -1.35 -4.82
CA HIS A 68 -11.01 -1.60 -6.20
C HIS A 68 -10.21 -2.76 -6.82
N VAL A 69 -8.89 -2.83 -6.58
CA VAL A 69 -8.06 -3.95 -7.06
C VAL A 69 -8.52 -5.29 -6.47
N PHE A 70 -8.90 -5.32 -5.19
CA PHE A 70 -9.44 -6.53 -4.57
C PHE A 70 -10.81 -6.91 -5.14
N LEU A 71 -11.68 -5.93 -5.38
CA LEU A 71 -12.97 -6.17 -6.01
C LEU A 71 -12.80 -6.75 -7.43
N GLU A 72 -11.86 -6.25 -8.22
CA GLU A 72 -11.54 -6.80 -9.53
C GLU A 72 -11.04 -8.26 -9.45
N ARG A 73 -10.18 -8.56 -8.48
CA ARG A 73 -9.71 -9.94 -8.20
C ARG A 73 -10.85 -10.89 -7.81
N GLN A 74 -11.92 -10.35 -7.20
CA GLN A 74 -13.15 -11.09 -6.84
C GLN A 74 -14.19 -11.14 -7.97
N GLY A 75 -13.87 -10.60 -9.15
CA GLY A 75 -14.77 -10.61 -10.31
C GLY A 75 -15.74 -9.42 -10.40
N HIS A 76 -15.70 -8.48 -9.45
CA HIS A 76 -16.50 -7.25 -9.49
C HIS A 76 -15.87 -6.20 -10.42
N ARG A 77 -15.98 -6.41 -11.73
CA ARG A 77 -15.43 -5.47 -12.73
C ARG A 77 -16.18 -4.14 -12.73
N MET A 78 -15.45 -3.05 -12.53
CA MET A 78 -16.00 -1.70 -12.57
C MET A 78 -14.91 -0.66 -12.84
N SER A 79 -15.30 0.53 -13.31
CA SER A 79 -14.36 1.64 -13.43
C SER A 79 -13.98 2.17 -12.03
N ILE A 80 -12.79 2.76 -11.93
CA ILE A 80 -12.29 3.36 -10.69
C ILE A 80 -13.20 4.49 -10.20
N ASP A 81 -13.86 5.23 -11.11
CA ASP A 81 -14.81 6.30 -10.77
C ASP A 81 -16.11 5.74 -10.19
N ARG A 82 -16.57 4.57 -10.70
CA ARG A 82 -17.71 3.87 -10.11
C ARG A 82 -17.36 3.37 -8.70
N ALA A 83 -16.18 2.77 -8.52
CA ALA A 83 -15.70 2.35 -7.22
C ALA A 83 -15.65 3.53 -6.22
N TRP A 84 -15.14 4.70 -6.64
CA TRP A 84 -15.09 5.89 -5.80
C TRP A 84 -16.49 6.41 -5.43
N ARG A 85 -17.45 6.44 -6.37
CA ARG A 85 -18.84 6.83 -6.06
C ARG A 85 -19.51 5.92 -5.06
N LEU A 86 -19.32 4.59 -5.22
CA LEU A 86 -19.83 3.58 -4.28
C LEU A 86 -19.19 3.73 -2.90
N TRP A 87 -17.86 3.91 -2.86
CA TRP A 87 -17.09 4.17 -1.64
C TRP A 87 -17.62 5.37 -0.85
N ARG A 88 -17.89 6.48 -1.54
CA ARG A 88 -18.49 7.67 -0.92
C ARG A 88 -19.91 7.41 -0.42
N ARG A 89 -20.73 6.73 -1.23
CA ARG A 89 -22.12 6.40 -0.87
C ARG A 89 -22.18 5.54 0.38
N ALA A 90 -21.26 4.59 0.51
CA ALA A 90 -21.15 3.70 1.67
C ALA A 90 -20.44 4.36 2.88
N LYS A 91 -19.99 5.61 2.78
CA LYS A 91 -19.29 6.35 3.84
C LYS A 91 -18.02 5.64 4.36
N LEU A 92 -17.31 4.93 3.49
CA LEU A 92 -16.11 4.16 3.82
C LEU A 92 -14.81 4.97 3.69
N GLN A 93 -14.87 6.32 3.64
CA GLN A 93 -13.68 7.15 3.46
C GLN A 93 -12.71 7.02 4.63
N VAL A 94 -11.47 6.69 4.30
CA VAL A 94 -10.35 6.72 5.24
C VAL A 94 -9.96 8.18 5.50
N PRO A 95 -9.62 8.57 6.73
CA PRO A 95 -9.16 9.92 7.05
C PRO A 95 -7.99 10.34 6.13
N LYS A 96 -8.09 11.54 5.56
CA LYS A 96 -7.01 12.07 4.72
C LYS A 96 -5.81 12.43 5.58
N LYS A 97 -4.63 11.91 5.25
CA LYS A 97 -3.39 12.43 5.80
C LYS A 97 -3.22 13.88 5.33
N ARG A 98 -2.90 14.80 6.25
CA ARG A 98 -2.58 16.19 5.90
C ARG A 98 -1.39 16.18 4.92
N SER A 99 -1.55 16.80 3.75
CA SER A 99 -0.45 16.97 2.82
C SER A 99 0.59 17.92 3.44
N ARG A 100 1.85 17.46 3.54
CA ARG A 100 2.95 18.37 3.88
C ARG A 100 3.16 19.31 2.70
N LYS A 101 3.45 20.60 2.97
CA LYS A 101 3.84 21.54 1.91
C LYS A 101 5.05 20.95 1.17
N ARG A 102 4.90 20.77 -0.13
CA ARG A 102 6.03 20.35 -0.98
C ARG A 102 6.93 21.56 -1.18
N VAL A 103 8.15 21.48 -0.68
CA VAL A 103 9.19 22.43 -1.06
C VAL A 103 9.65 22.03 -2.46
N ALA A 104 9.38 22.88 -3.44
CA ALA A 104 9.74 22.67 -4.85
C ALA A 104 11.23 22.97 -5.07
N LEU A 105 12.13 22.23 -4.42
CA LEU A 105 13.56 22.25 -4.72
C LEU A 105 13.87 21.02 -5.59
N ALA A 106 14.60 21.25 -6.68
CA ALA A 106 15.21 20.17 -7.46
C ALA A 106 16.18 19.41 -6.54
N ARG A 107 15.74 18.28 -6.00
CA ARG A 107 16.54 17.45 -5.10
C ARG A 107 17.08 16.28 -5.91
N PRO A 108 18.42 16.17 -6.11
CA PRO A 108 18.99 15.03 -6.80
C PRO A 108 18.62 13.75 -6.03
N ARG A 109 18.01 12.82 -6.75
CA ARG A 109 17.68 11.50 -6.20
C ARG A 109 18.83 10.55 -6.48
N PRO A 110 19.12 9.60 -5.58
CA PRO A 110 20.04 8.52 -5.88
C PRO A 110 19.60 7.79 -7.15
N GLN A 111 20.54 7.26 -7.89
CA GLN A 111 20.25 6.45 -9.06
C GLN A 111 19.30 5.31 -8.69
N ALA A 112 18.21 5.19 -9.44
CA ALA A 112 17.25 4.12 -9.22
C ALA A 112 17.85 2.78 -9.64
N PRO A 113 17.59 1.67 -8.89
CA PRO A 113 18.05 0.35 -9.31
C PRO A 113 17.40 -0.04 -10.64
N LEU A 114 18.15 -0.72 -11.49
CA LEU A 114 17.72 -1.19 -12.81
C LEU A 114 17.21 -2.62 -12.80
N ALA A 115 17.55 -3.40 -11.77
CA ALA A 115 17.18 -4.81 -11.65
C ALA A 115 16.91 -5.21 -10.20
N ALA A 116 16.16 -6.33 -10.04
CA ALA A 116 15.93 -6.97 -8.75
C ALA A 116 17.27 -7.40 -8.11
N GLY A 117 17.37 -7.26 -6.79
CA GLY A 117 18.56 -7.64 -6.02
C GLY A 117 19.75 -6.68 -6.20
N GLN A 118 19.63 -5.60 -6.97
CA GLN A 118 20.73 -4.67 -7.18
C GLN A 118 21.00 -3.78 -5.95
N VAL A 119 19.94 -3.24 -5.34
CA VAL A 119 20.05 -2.34 -4.20
C VAL A 119 19.12 -2.81 -3.09
N TRP A 120 19.70 -3.11 -1.93
CA TRP A 120 18.91 -3.32 -0.72
C TRP A 120 18.99 -2.10 0.17
N ALA A 121 17.84 -1.60 0.55
CA ALA A 121 17.72 -0.51 1.51
C ALA A 121 17.27 -1.07 2.86
N TYR A 122 17.88 -0.62 3.94
CA TYR A 122 17.56 -1.07 5.28
C TYR A 122 17.54 0.08 6.27
N ASP A 123 16.75 -0.09 7.35
CA ASP A 123 16.54 0.96 8.35
C ASP A 123 15.95 0.35 9.63
N PHE A 124 15.95 1.12 10.72
CA PHE A 124 15.31 0.74 11.96
C PHE A 124 13.95 1.41 12.14
N VAL A 125 13.00 0.63 12.61
CA VAL A 125 11.71 1.12 13.10
C VAL A 125 11.59 0.74 14.58
N PHE A 126 11.21 1.71 15.39
CA PHE A 126 11.07 1.53 16.84
C PHE A 126 9.60 1.57 17.24
N ASP A 127 9.23 0.71 18.20
CA ASP A 127 7.92 0.64 18.82
C ASP A 127 8.04 0.00 20.21
N ALA A 128 6.94 -0.22 20.92
CA ALA A 128 6.92 -0.86 22.23
C ALA A 128 5.69 -1.76 22.39
N CYS A 129 5.85 -2.85 23.17
CA CYS A 129 4.75 -3.69 23.58
C CYS A 129 4.03 -3.12 24.80
N ALA A 130 2.81 -3.59 25.07
CA ALA A 130 1.99 -3.21 26.22
C ALA A 130 2.69 -3.48 27.57
N ASN A 131 3.53 -4.51 27.64
CA ASN A 131 4.31 -4.84 28.82
C ASN A 131 5.60 -4.00 28.99
N GLY A 132 5.79 -2.93 28.20
CA GLY A 132 6.95 -2.06 28.23
C GLY A 132 8.19 -2.59 27.48
N GLN A 133 8.14 -3.79 26.90
CA GLN A 133 9.24 -4.30 26.09
C GLN A 133 9.41 -3.46 24.81
N GLN A 134 10.61 -2.96 24.60
CA GLN A 134 10.94 -2.24 23.38
C GLN A 134 10.96 -3.19 22.16
N LEU A 135 10.47 -2.68 21.04
CA LEU A 135 10.57 -3.30 19.73
C LEU A 135 11.53 -2.49 18.87
N LYS A 136 12.66 -3.08 18.52
CA LYS A 136 13.56 -2.59 17.48
C LYS A 136 13.44 -3.52 16.29
N CYS A 137 12.93 -2.99 15.16
CA CYS A 137 12.69 -3.74 13.95
C CYS A 137 13.70 -3.31 12.88
N LEU A 138 14.55 -4.22 12.42
CA LEU A 138 15.40 -4.01 11.25
C LEU A 138 14.61 -4.38 10.00
N THR A 139 14.31 -3.42 9.17
CA THR A 139 13.62 -3.63 7.89
C THR A 139 14.63 -3.69 6.75
N VAL A 140 14.53 -4.66 5.85
CA VAL A 140 15.36 -4.80 4.65
C VAL A 140 14.46 -4.94 3.43
N ILE A 141 14.67 -4.10 2.42
CA ILE A 141 13.81 -4.01 1.25
C ILE A 141 14.65 -4.02 -0.02
N ASP A 142 14.21 -4.77 -1.03
CA ASP A 142 14.70 -4.59 -2.39
C ASP A 142 14.08 -3.33 -2.99
N GLU A 143 14.90 -2.36 -3.38
CA GLU A 143 14.41 -1.09 -3.91
C GLU A 143 13.75 -1.19 -5.28
N PHE A 144 14.09 -2.18 -6.08
CA PHE A 144 13.50 -2.37 -7.40
C PHE A 144 12.12 -3.03 -7.31
N THR A 145 12.07 -4.22 -6.70
CA THR A 145 10.85 -5.01 -6.59
C THR A 145 9.90 -4.51 -5.51
N ARG A 146 10.35 -3.65 -4.61
CA ARG A 146 9.64 -3.23 -3.40
C ARG A 146 9.36 -4.38 -2.43
N GLU A 147 9.97 -5.54 -2.63
CA GLU A 147 9.84 -6.69 -1.74
C GLU A 147 10.48 -6.39 -0.38
N CYS A 148 9.75 -6.67 0.69
CA CYS A 148 10.30 -6.66 2.03
C CYS A 148 10.99 -8.01 2.30
N LEU A 149 12.31 -8.02 2.20
CA LEU A 149 13.13 -9.23 2.35
C LEU A 149 13.14 -9.73 3.79
N ALA A 150 13.22 -8.81 4.76
CA ALA A 150 13.16 -9.14 6.17
C ALA A 150 12.57 -8.00 7.01
N ILE A 151 11.95 -8.38 8.14
CA ILE A 151 11.74 -7.53 9.30
C ILE A 151 12.24 -8.34 10.51
N ASP A 152 13.44 -8.02 10.99
CA ASP A 152 13.98 -8.70 12.18
C ASP A 152 13.59 -7.92 13.45
N VAL A 153 12.98 -8.61 14.41
CA VAL A 153 12.40 -7.99 15.62
C VAL A 153 13.15 -8.41 16.85
N ALA A 154 13.69 -7.44 17.59
CA ALA A 154 14.35 -7.68 18.88
C ALA A 154 14.20 -6.49 19.83
N GLY A 155 14.61 -6.62 21.07
CA GLY A 155 14.68 -5.49 22.01
C GLY A 155 15.89 -4.60 21.76
N SER A 156 16.97 -5.19 21.23
CA SER A 156 18.19 -4.50 20.81
C SER A 156 18.77 -5.20 19.60
N ILE A 157 19.21 -4.43 18.62
CA ILE A 157 19.89 -4.94 17.43
C ILE A 157 21.16 -4.12 17.27
N ARG A 158 22.29 -4.79 17.38
CA ARG A 158 23.62 -4.23 17.15
C ARG A 158 24.14 -4.63 15.77
N SER A 159 25.26 -4.07 15.35
CA SER A 159 25.86 -4.33 14.03
C SER A 159 26.10 -5.82 13.71
N GLY A 160 26.48 -6.64 14.70
CA GLY A 160 26.63 -8.09 14.50
C GLY A 160 25.34 -8.74 14.01
N ARG A 161 24.18 -8.43 14.64
CA ARG A 161 22.89 -8.96 14.22
C ARG A 161 22.45 -8.42 12.85
N VAL A 162 22.79 -7.18 12.52
CA VAL A 162 22.55 -6.63 11.19
C VAL A 162 23.30 -7.47 10.14
N ILE A 163 24.58 -7.78 10.40
CA ILE A 163 25.40 -8.62 9.52
C ILE A 163 24.80 -10.01 9.37
N GLU A 164 24.39 -10.67 10.46
CA GLU A 164 23.74 -11.99 10.43
C GLU A 164 22.48 -12.00 9.55
N VAL A 165 21.62 -10.98 9.69
CA VAL A 165 20.40 -10.85 8.89
C VAL A 165 20.74 -10.65 7.41
N LEU A 166 21.67 -9.74 7.09
CA LEU A 166 22.07 -9.46 5.71
C LEU A 166 22.78 -10.67 5.06
N ALA A 167 23.66 -11.36 5.79
CA ALA A 167 24.33 -12.57 5.30
C ALA A 167 23.32 -13.69 5.01
N ARG A 168 22.35 -13.94 5.90
CA ARG A 168 21.27 -14.89 5.68
C ARG A 168 20.43 -14.55 4.45
N LEU A 169 20.09 -13.27 4.26
CA LEU A 169 19.37 -12.82 3.07
C LEU A 169 20.21 -12.98 1.81
N GLY A 170 21.53 -12.74 1.88
CA GLY A 170 22.46 -12.97 0.79
C GLY A 170 22.52 -14.42 0.36
N SER A 171 22.49 -15.36 1.31
CA SER A 171 22.46 -16.81 1.03
C SER A 171 21.13 -17.22 0.36
N LEU A 172 20.01 -16.54 0.65
CA LEU A 172 18.68 -16.89 0.12
C LEU A 172 18.38 -16.24 -1.24
N HIS A 173 18.82 -15.01 -1.44
CA HIS A 173 18.43 -14.17 -2.59
C HIS A 173 19.60 -13.79 -3.50
N GLY A 174 20.84 -14.14 -3.15
CA GLY A 174 22.05 -13.57 -3.72
C GLY A 174 22.40 -12.22 -3.07
N MET A 175 23.67 -11.87 -3.03
CA MET A 175 24.12 -10.58 -2.47
C MET A 175 23.72 -9.43 -3.39
N PRO A 176 23.30 -8.27 -2.84
CA PRO A 176 23.07 -7.07 -3.63
C PRO A 176 24.39 -6.49 -4.12
N LYS A 177 24.33 -5.54 -5.05
CA LYS A 177 25.51 -4.72 -5.40
C LYS A 177 25.73 -3.59 -4.39
N VAL A 178 24.63 -3.01 -3.92
CA VAL A 178 24.64 -1.82 -3.05
C VAL A 178 23.75 -2.04 -1.84
N LEU A 179 24.28 -1.69 -0.67
CA LEU A 179 23.53 -1.56 0.58
C LEU A 179 23.30 -0.07 0.86
N ARG A 180 22.03 0.32 1.03
CA ARG A 180 21.66 1.71 1.34
C ARG A 180 21.03 1.82 2.71
N SER A 181 21.54 2.74 3.53
CA SER A 181 20.99 3.04 4.86
C SER A 181 21.20 4.52 5.22
N ASP A 182 20.61 4.93 6.34
CA ASP A 182 21.00 6.17 6.99
C ASP A 182 22.37 6.03 7.71
N ASN A 183 22.78 7.11 8.39
CA ASN A 183 24.05 7.15 9.14
C ASN A 183 23.87 6.71 10.60
N GLY A 184 22.96 5.79 10.88
CA GLY A 184 22.82 5.22 12.22
C GLY A 184 24.12 4.57 12.72
N PRO A 185 24.44 4.67 14.01
CA PRO A 185 25.72 4.18 14.56
C PRO A 185 25.95 2.68 14.30
N GLU A 186 24.89 1.89 14.24
CA GLU A 186 24.97 0.47 13.91
C GLU A 186 25.34 0.24 12.43
N PHE A 187 24.98 1.17 11.53
CA PHE A 187 25.20 1.06 10.11
C PHE A 187 26.56 1.61 9.65
N VAL A 188 27.13 2.53 10.42
CA VAL A 188 28.51 3.05 10.18
C VAL A 188 29.58 2.32 11.01
N SER A 189 29.21 1.21 11.67
CA SER A 189 30.13 0.46 12.51
C SER A 189 31.27 -0.16 11.68
N LYS A 190 32.49 -0.17 12.24
CA LYS A 190 33.68 -0.78 11.60
C LYS A 190 33.43 -2.25 11.22
N ALA A 191 32.66 -2.99 12.03
CA ALA A 191 32.36 -4.40 11.77
C ALA A 191 31.51 -4.56 10.52
N LEU A 192 30.45 -3.75 10.33
CA LEU A 192 29.60 -3.81 9.15
C LEU A 192 30.34 -3.37 7.90
N LEU A 193 31.12 -2.30 7.97
CA LEU A 193 31.94 -1.82 6.86
C LEU A 193 32.95 -2.89 6.42
N LYS A 194 33.68 -3.51 7.36
CA LYS A 194 34.63 -4.58 7.06
C LYS A 194 33.95 -5.79 6.43
N TRP A 195 32.79 -6.19 6.94
CA TRP A 195 32.01 -7.28 6.39
C TRP A 195 31.55 -6.96 4.96
N ALA A 196 30.99 -5.77 4.71
CA ALA A 196 30.53 -5.38 3.38
C ALA A 196 31.68 -5.39 2.37
N THR A 197 32.85 -4.87 2.74
CA THR A 197 34.06 -4.93 1.91
C THR A 197 34.45 -6.37 1.57
N SER A 198 34.40 -7.29 2.56
CA SER A 198 34.70 -8.71 2.33
C SER A 198 33.69 -9.41 1.40
N GLN A 199 32.50 -8.86 1.25
CA GLN A 199 31.45 -9.36 0.35
C GLN A 199 31.41 -8.60 -0.99
N ASN A 200 32.34 -7.68 -1.27
CA ASN A 200 32.36 -6.78 -2.45
C ASN A 200 31.06 -5.97 -2.59
N LEU A 201 30.53 -5.47 -1.48
CA LEU A 201 29.31 -4.67 -1.44
C LEU A 201 29.66 -3.19 -1.36
N ASP A 202 29.01 -2.38 -2.19
CA ASP A 202 29.06 -0.93 -2.05
C ASP A 202 28.09 -0.48 -0.95
N ILE A 203 28.58 0.37 -0.04
CA ILE A 203 27.74 1.00 0.98
C ILE A 203 27.41 2.43 0.54
N ALA A 204 26.15 2.68 0.29
CA ALA A 204 25.62 4.00 -0.04
C ALA A 204 24.93 4.60 1.19
N LEU A 205 25.71 5.29 2.03
CA LEU A 205 25.17 6.08 3.12
C LEU A 205 24.49 7.33 2.55
N ILE A 206 23.36 7.71 3.13
CA ILE A 206 22.70 8.97 2.76
C ILE A 206 23.50 10.15 3.30
N ASP A 207 23.56 11.23 2.52
CA ASP A 207 24.22 12.45 2.96
C ASP A 207 23.51 13.05 4.18
N PRO A 208 24.25 13.61 5.16
CA PRO A 208 23.63 14.29 6.28
C PRO A 208 22.64 15.36 5.83
N GLY A 209 21.44 15.37 6.42
CA GLY A 209 20.38 16.33 6.07
C GLY A 209 19.65 16.06 4.74
N LYS A 210 19.88 14.93 4.08
CA LYS A 210 19.21 14.56 2.82
C LYS A 210 18.33 13.31 2.95
N PRO A 211 17.29 13.30 3.80
CA PRO A 211 16.44 12.11 4.04
C PRO A 211 15.76 11.60 2.77
N TRP A 212 15.54 12.45 1.76
CA TRP A 212 14.93 12.03 0.48
C TRP A 212 15.76 10.99 -0.29
N GLN A 213 17.04 10.79 0.04
CA GLN A 213 17.88 9.75 -0.54
C GLN A 213 17.47 8.35 -0.06
N ASN A 214 16.77 8.24 1.08
CA ASN A 214 16.20 6.99 1.62
C ASN A 214 14.67 6.88 1.43
N GLY A 215 14.11 7.56 0.44
CA GLY A 215 12.67 7.70 0.24
C GLY A 215 11.90 6.37 0.06
N THR A 216 12.58 5.31 -0.42
CA THR A 216 11.99 3.97 -0.55
C THR A 216 11.73 3.37 0.81
N THR A 217 12.73 3.38 1.69
CA THR A 217 12.65 2.85 3.05
C THR A 217 11.71 3.69 3.93
N GLU A 218 11.77 5.02 3.84
CA GLU A 218 10.83 5.90 4.53
C GLU A 218 9.38 5.61 4.13
N SER A 219 9.14 5.44 2.82
CA SER A 219 7.80 5.08 2.30
C SER A 219 7.34 3.71 2.78
N PHE A 220 8.23 2.73 2.89
CA PHE A 220 7.93 1.41 3.44
C PHE A 220 7.64 1.50 4.94
N ASN A 221 8.55 2.09 5.71
CA ASN A 221 8.41 2.25 7.16
C ASN A 221 7.13 3.00 7.53
N GLY A 222 6.74 3.99 6.73
CA GLY A 222 5.46 4.68 6.89
C GLY A 222 4.25 3.78 6.71
N LYS A 223 4.31 2.79 5.80
CA LYS A 223 3.25 1.79 5.61
C LYS A 223 3.27 0.74 6.72
N PHE A 224 4.45 0.28 7.11
CA PHE A 224 4.63 -0.66 8.21
C PHE A 224 4.06 -0.09 9.52
N ARG A 225 4.35 1.18 9.83
CA ARG A 225 3.74 1.87 10.99
C ARG A 225 2.23 1.97 10.88
N ASP A 226 1.71 2.45 9.74
CA ASP A 226 0.28 2.73 9.54
C ASP A 226 -0.58 1.47 9.44
N GLU A 227 -0.09 0.44 8.75
CA GLU A 227 -0.86 -0.75 8.38
C GLU A 227 -0.59 -1.98 9.30
N CYS A 228 0.43 -1.92 10.17
CA CYS A 228 0.77 -2.96 11.14
C CYS A 228 0.90 -2.39 12.55
N LEU A 229 1.97 -1.66 12.85
CA LEU A 229 2.29 -1.28 14.22
C LEU A 229 1.19 -0.44 14.89
N SER A 230 0.56 0.50 14.16
CA SER A 230 -0.54 1.34 14.69
C SER A 230 -1.91 0.66 14.70
N MET A 231 -2.01 -0.57 14.20
CA MET A 231 -3.27 -1.32 14.15
C MET A 231 -3.34 -2.37 15.26
N GLU A 232 -2.20 -2.70 15.85
CA GLU A 232 -2.07 -3.80 16.80
C GLU A 232 -1.63 -3.31 18.17
N TRP A 233 -2.03 -4.05 19.20
CA TRP A 233 -1.62 -3.85 20.57
C TRP A 233 -0.86 -5.08 21.04
N PHE A 234 0.44 -5.11 20.83
CA PHE A 234 1.27 -6.28 21.13
C PHE A 234 1.43 -6.48 22.64
N ARG A 235 1.01 -7.63 23.15
CA ARG A 235 1.20 -7.99 24.56
C ARG A 235 2.67 -8.18 24.93
N ASN A 236 3.44 -8.77 24.03
CA ASN A 236 4.87 -9.07 24.19
C ASN A 236 5.56 -9.17 22.82
N ARG A 237 6.88 -9.33 22.85
CA ARG A 237 7.72 -9.36 21.63
C ARG A 237 7.49 -10.62 20.77
N ILE A 238 7.12 -11.75 21.38
CA ILE A 238 6.86 -13.01 20.64
C ILE A 238 5.64 -12.82 19.76
N GLU A 239 4.56 -12.29 20.34
CA GLU A 239 3.34 -11.95 19.59
C GLU A 239 3.61 -10.91 18.51
N ALA A 240 4.34 -9.83 18.85
CA ALA A 240 4.71 -8.79 17.88
C ALA A 240 5.45 -9.39 16.68
N LYS A 241 6.40 -10.29 16.91
CA LYS A 241 7.14 -10.96 15.85
C LYS A 241 6.22 -11.77 14.94
N ALA A 242 5.30 -12.56 15.47
CA ALA A 242 4.37 -13.38 14.70
C ALA A 242 3.45 -12.50 13.82
N VAL A 243 2.87 -11.43 14.37
CA VAL A 243 2.01 -10.51 13.64
C VAL A 243 2.79 -9.74 12.57
N ILE A 244 4.00 -9.29 12.88
CA ILE A 244 4.87 -8.58 11.93
C ILE A 244 5.28 -9.50 10.77
N ASP A 245 5.60 -10.77 11.03
CA ASP A 245 5.93 -11.74 9.99
C ASP A 245 4.72 -12.01 9.08
N GLN A 246 3.51 -12.13 9.64
CA GLN A 246 2.27 -12.26 8.88
C GLN A 246 2.00 -11.01 8.02
N TRP A 247 2.21 -9.81 8.59
CA TRP A 247 2.06 -8.57 7.84
C TRP A 247 3.08 -8.47 6.69
N ARG A 248 4.35 -8.86 6.91
CA ARG A 248 5.38 -8.91 5.87
C ARG A 248 4.98 -9.84 4.73
N TRP A 249 4.44 -11.01 5.06
CA TRP A 249 3.92 -11.94 4.06
C TRP A 249 2.77 -11.30 3.27
N HIS A 250 1.79 -10.70 3.95
CA HIS A 250 0.68 -9.98 3.31
C HIS A 250 1.17 -8.83 2.42
N TYR A 251 2.13 -8.06 2.88
CA TYR A 251 2.75 -6.96 2.14
C TYR A 251 3.35 -7.45 0.81
N ASN A 252 4.06 -8.57 0.82
CA ASN A 252 4.73 -9.11 -0.34
C ASN A 252 3.79 -9.88 -1.28
N GLN A 253 2.81 -10.64 -0.77
CA GLN A 253 2.03 -11.59 -1.54
C GLN A 253 0.64 -11.10 -1.93
N ILE A 254 0.04 -10.20 -1.14
CA ILE A 254 -1.38 -9.83 -1.30
C ILE A 254 -1.56 -8.35 -1.61
N ARG A 255 -0.81 -7.47 -0.94
CA ARG A 255 -0.98 -6.03 -0.97
C ARG A 255 -0.72 -5.44 -2.37
N PRO A 256 -1.68 -4.68 -2.97
CA PRO A 256 -1.45 -4.00 -4.23
C PRO A 256 -0.51 -2.79 -4.05
N HIS A 257 0.45 -2.64 -4.95
CA HIS A 257 1.41 -1.54 -4.97
C HIS A 257 1.23 -0.65 -6.20
N SER A 258 0.84 0.60 -6.00
CA SER A 258 0.61 1.54 -7.10
C SER A 258 1.87 1.82 -7.93
N SER A 259 3.06 1.76 -7.31
CA SER A 259 4.34 1.90 -8.01
C SER A 259 4.72 0.69 -8.87
N LEU A 260 4.02 -0.43 -8.72
CA LEU A 260 4.21 -1.67 -9.47
C LEU A 260 2.98 -1.99 -10.34
N GLY A 261 2.23 -0.99 -10.78
CA GLY A 261 1.02 -1.20 -11.57
C GLY A 261 -0.09 -1.96 -10.81
N ASN A 262 -0.18 -1.80 -9.49
CA ASN A 262 -1.09 -2.53 -8.59
C ASN A 262 -0.80 -4.03 -8.45
N GLN A 263 0.37 -4.48 -8.89
CA GLN A 263 0.86 -5.82 -8.60
C GLN A 263 1.39 -5.92 -7.18
N THR A 264 1.53 -7.15 -6.69
CA THR A 264 2.25 -7.41 -5.44
C THR A 264 3.76 -7.46 -5.72
N PRO A 265 4.62 -7.18 -4.74
CA PRO A 265 6.07 -7.30 -4.90
C PRO A 265 6.50 -8.67 -5.43
N ALA A 266 5.91 -9.74 -4.90
CA ALA A 266 6.22 -11.11 -5.31
C ALA A 266 5.80 -11.41 -6.76
N ALA A 267 4.64 -10.92 -7.20
CA ALA A 267 4.18 -11.08 -8.58
C ALA A 267 5.08 -10.28 -9.54
N PHE A 268 5.43 -9.05 -9.18
CA PHE A 268 6.33 -8.21 -9.96
C PHE A 268 7.72 -8.84 -10.10
N LYS A 269 8.29 -9.37 -9.00
CA LYS A 269 9.57 -10.07 -9.02
C LYS A 269 9.55 -11.26 -9.98
N LYS A 270 8.48 -12.07 -9.96
CA LYS A 270 8.33 -13.21 -10.88
C LYS A 270 8.36 -12.78 -12.35
N LEU A 271 7.67 -11.70 -12.69
CA LEU A 271 7.68 -11.16 -14.05
C LEU A 271 9.08 -10.69 -14.48
N CYS A 272 9.83 -10.02 -13.59
CA CYS A 272 11.19 -9.60 -13.89
C CYS A 272 12.12 -10.78 -14.18
N ILE A 273 11.98 -11.89 -13.43
CA ILE A 273 12.79 -13.09 -13.63
C ILE A 273 12.43 -13.77 -14.96
N SER A 274 11.14 -13.83 -15.33
CA SER A 274 10.69 -14.45 -16.58
C SER A 274 11.15 -13.68 -17.82
N THR A 275 11.24 -12.34 -17.73
CA THR A 275 11.72 -11.49 -18.85
C THR A 275 13.24 -11.53 -19.02
N THR A 276 13.99 -11.98 -18.02
CA THR A 276 15.46 -12.04 -18.07
C THR A 276 16.00 -13.40 -18.56
N LYS A 277 15.15 -14.43 -18.74
CA LYS A 277 15.54 -15.67 -19.40
C LYS A 277 15.51 -15.46 -20.91
N PRO A 278 16.66 -15.54 -21.64
CA PRO A 278 16.63 -15.59 -23.09
C PRO A 278 15.84 -16.85 -23.50
N GLU A 279 14.94 -16.70 -24.47
CA GLU A 279 14.36 -17.82 -25.19
C GLU A 279 15.52 -18.64 -25.74
N THR A 280 15.74 -19.84 -25.20
CA THR A 280 16.55 -20.84 -25.84
C THR A 280 15.84 -21.24 -27.13
N VAL A 281 16.18 -20.57 -28.22
CA VAL A 281 15.82 -21.02 -29.56
C VAL A 281 16.50 -22.38 -29.77
N PHE A 282 15.75 -23.44 -29.59
CA PHE A 282 16.14 -24.74 -30.16
C PHE A 282 16.01 -24.59 -31.66
N GLN A 283 17.14 -24.38 -32.35
CA GLN A 283 17.26 -24.68 -33.77
C GLN A 283 17.43 -26.20 -33.91
N GLU A 284 16.44 -26.82 -34.51
CA GLU A 284 16.59 -28.15 -35.11
C GLU A 284 17.41 -28.09 -36.40
#